data_b38b17b26304c04e03ea623c5fed93cc
#
_entry.id   b38b17b26304c04e03ea623c5fed93cc
#
_cell.length_a   1.000
_cell.length_b   1.000
_cell.length_c   1.000
_cell.angle_alpha   90.00
_cell.angle_beta   90.00
_cell.angle_gamma   90.00
#
_symmetry.space_group_name_H-M   'P 1'
#
loop_
_entity.id
_entity.type
_entity.pdbx_description
1 polymer ?
#
loop_
_entity_poly.entity_id
_entity_poly.type
_entity_poly.pdbx_seq_one_letter_code
_entity_poly.pdbx_strand_id
1 'polypeptide(L)'
;MPHPGRMTTQKAKDFKGTMRSLLAELGHYKFRLIAVIVFAVLSTIFNIAGPKVLAKATIALATGWVAKLRGTGSIDFGYIGKILLILLVMYLVSAAFSFCQSWIMSGLSQKMCYDFRRQISEKINRLPLAYFEKRTVGEVLSRITNDVDTLGQSLNQSITQLITSITTMIGVLIMMLTISPTMTLIAILILPVSMALVLLVVRFSQKYFRAQQKVLGSVNGQVEEVYSGHNVVKAFNREDAVLNDFDEANNRLFESAWKSQFLSGLMQPIMTFVGNLGYVAVAVSGSIFAARGIITIGDIQAFIQYVRNFTQPIQQLAQVSNMLQSMAAASERVFEFLGEPEEEQNADPARRADPACIDGQVTFDHVKFGYTPEKTVIRDFSCDVKPGQKVAIVGPTGAGKTTMVKLLMRFYDVNSGAITLDGHNVKDFDRSALREGFGMVLQDTWLFQGTIMENIRYGRLDATDEEVIAAAKAACADHFIRTLPGGYQMELNEDASNVSQGQKQLLTIARAILADNKILILDEATSSVDTRTEQRIQTAMDNLMRGRTSFVIAHRLSTIKDADLILVMRDGDIVEQGTHDDLLAAGGFYADLYNSQFEDVSA
;
A
#
# COMPACT_ATOMS: atom_id res chain seq x y z
N MET A 1 -5.50 -11.45 -15.62
CA MET A 1 -5.13 -10.37 -14.71
C MET A 1 -5.76 -10.65 -13.35
N PRO A 2 -5.03 -10.65 -12.23
CA PRO A 2 -5.64 -10.83 -10.91
C PRO A 2 -6.37 -9.54 -10.53
N HIS A 3 -7.62 -9.67 -10.10
CA HIS A 3 -8.52 -8.57 -9.76
C HIS A 3 -7.93 -7.67 -8.67
N PRO A 4 -7.74 -6.36 -8.89
CA PRO A 4 -7.51 -5.40 -7.83
C PRO A 4 -8.87 -5.07 -7.21
N GLY A 5 -9.16 -5.50 -6.00
CA GLY A 5 -10.42 -5.09 -5.36
C GLY A 5 -10.94 -5.99 -4.26
N ARG A 6 -10.19 -6.97 -3.80
CA ARG A 6 -10.57 -7.72 -2.61
C ARG A 6 -10.05 -7.00 -1.35
N MET A 7 -10.71 -5.93 -0.93
CA MET A 7 -10.77 -5.57 0.49
C MET A 7 -11.56 -6.66 1.23
N THR A 8 -11.05 -7.88 1.23
CA THR A 8 -11.45 -8.84 2.25
C THR A 8 -10.82 -8.32 3.54
N THR A 9 -11.61 -8.21 4.59
CA THR A 9 -11.12 -8.20 5.98
C THR A 9 -10.33 -9.49 6.20
N GLN A 10 -9.11 -9.53 5.65
CA GLN A 10 -8.21 -10.66 5.85
C GLN A 10 -7.80 -10.60 7.31
N LYS A 11 -8.15 -11.63 8.04
CA LYS A 11 -7.60 -11.84 9.38
C LYS A 11 -6.11 -12.11 9.23
N ALA A 12 -5.29 -11.52 10.09
CA ALA A 12 -3.88 -11.84 10.16
C ALA A 12 -3.68 -13.36 10.26
N LYS A 13 -2.76 -13.90 9.48
CA LYS A 13 -2.42 -15.34 9.50
C LYS A 13 -1.74 -15.70 10.83
N ASP A 14 -0.79 -14.85 11.25
CA ASP A 14 -0.11 -14.95 12.55
C ASP A 14 -0.34 -13.69 13.39
N PHE A 15 -1.51 -13.64 14.05
CA PHE A 15 -1.87 -12.51 14.93
C PHE A 15 -0.87 -12.32 16.08
N LYS A 16 -0.37 -13.42 16.70
CA LYS A 16 0.50 -13.33 17.87
C LYS A 16 1.90 -12.84 17.49
N GLY A 17 2.49 -13.39 16.42
CA GLY A 17 3.79 -12.98 15.90
C GLY A 17 3.79 -11.53 15.47
N THR A 18 2.79 -11.13 14.67
CA THR A 18 2.65 -9.76 14.19
C THR A 18 2.46 -8.75 15.31
N MET A 19 1.63 -9.08 16.32
CA MET A 19 1.44 -8.22 17.48
C MET A 19 2.72 -8.08 18.32
N ARG A 20 3.52 -9.15 18.44
CA ARG A 20 4.81 -9.09 19.10
C ARG A 20 5.80 -8.18 18.37
N SER A 21 5.87 -8.26 17.04
CA SER A 21 6.71 -7.39 16.22
C SER A 21 6.28 -5.94 16.34
N LEU A 22 4.97 -5.67 16.31
CA LEU A 22 4.42 -4.33 16.50
C LEU A 22 4.74 -3.76 17.88
N LEU A 23 4.65 -4.58 18.94
CA LEU A 23 5.01 -4.17 20.30
C LEU A 23 6.52 -3.91 20.44
N ALA A 24 7.36 -4.63 19.70
CA ALA A 24 8.80 -4.38 19.65
C ALA A 24 9.10 -3.01 19.03
N GLU A 25 8.44 -2.67 17.90
CA GLU A 25 8.53 -1.35 17.27
C GLU A 25 8.04 -0.23 18.20
N LEU A 26 6.90 -0.44 18.89
CA LEU A 26 6.39 0.49 19.90
C LEU A 26 7.36 0.67 21.07
N GLY A 27 8.21 -0.32 21.33
CA GLY A 27 9.26 -0.25 22.36
C GLY A 27 10.23 0.92 22.18
N HIS A 28 10.47 1.37 20.95
CA HIS A 28 11.26 2.57 20.66
C HIS A 28 10.61 3.86 21.19
N TYR A 29 9.29 3.86 21.40
CA TYR A 29 8.49 5.00 21.85
C TYR A 29 7.98 4.83 23.30
N LYS A 30 8.59 3.93 24.09
CA LYS A 30 8.12 3.52 25.44
C LYS A 30 7.79 4.68 26.37
N PHE A 31 8.60 5.75 26.39
CA PHE A 31 8.33 6.91 27.26
C PHE A 31 7.05 7.66 26.89
N ARG A 32 6.78 7.82 25.59
CA ARG A 32 5.54 8.45 25.12
C ARG A 32 4.34 7.56 25.42
N LEU A 33 4.48 6.24 25.23
CA LEU A 33 3.43 5.27 25.54
C LEU A 33 3.10 5.24 27.03
N ILE A 34 4.12 5.26 27.91
CA ILE A 34 3.93 5.36 29.37
C ILE A 34 3.20 6.66 29.72
N ALA A 35 3.57 7.79 29.13
CA ALA A 35 2.89 9.06 29.35
C ALA A 35 1.41 9.00 28.95
N VAL A 36 1.09 8.39 27.78
CA VAL A 36 -0.28 8.15 27.32
C VAL A 36 -1.06 7.32 28.34
N ILE A 37 -0.49 6.23 28.86
CA ILE A 37 -1.13 5.37 29.87
C ILE A 37 -1.40 6.17 31.15
N VAL A 38 -0.41 6.90 31.65
CA VAL A 38 -0.55 7.70 32.88
C VAL A 38 -1.65 8.75 32.73
N PHE A 39 -1.64 9.52 31.64
CA PHE A 39 -2.67 10.54 31.42
C PHE A 39 -4.06 9.94 31.23
N ALA A 40 -4.17 8.79 30.54
CA ALA A 40 -5.43 8.07 30.38
C ALA A 40 -6.00 7.61 31.72
N VAL A 41 -5.16 7.02 32.57
CA VAL A 41 -5.56 6.55 33.90
C VAL A 41 -5.97 7.73 34.78
N LEU A 42 -5.16 8.80 34.83
CA LEU A 42 -5.49 10.00 35.62
C LEU A 42 -6.80 10.64 35.15
N SER A 43 -6.98 10.85 33.84
CA SER A 43 -8.24 11.40 33.31
C SER A 43 -9.43 10.54 33.71
N THR A 44 -9.30 9.22 33.60
CA THR A 44 -10.37 8.28 33.94
C THR A 44 -10.69 8.27 35.43
N ILE A 45 -9.70 8.35 36.33
CA ILE A 45 -9.90 8.43 37.79
C ILE A 45 -10.72 9.65 38.16
N PHE A 46 -10.36 10.83 37.61
CA PHE A 46 -11.12 12.05 37.87
C PHE A 46 -12.56 11.95 37.36
N ASN A 47 -12.79 11.32 36.23
CA ASN A 47 -14.11 11.10 35.65
C ASN A 47 -14.97 10.16 36.52
N ILE A 48 -14.37 9.05 37.00
CA ILE A 48 -15.05 8.05 37.84
C ILE A 48 -15.38 8.61 39.24
N ALA A 49 -14.56 9.49 39.79
CA ALA A 49 -14.83 10.10 41.07
C ALA A 49 -16.00 11.12 41.05
N GLY A 50 -16.31 11.67 39.87
CA GLY A 50 -17.35 12.69 39.68
C GLY A 50 -18.72 12.34 40.27
N PRO A 51 -19.32 11.18 39.94
CA PRO A 51 -20.63 10.78 40.48
C PRO A 51 -20.68 10.72 42.01
N LYS A 52 -19.61 10.28 42.68
CA LYS A 52 -19.55 10.24 44.16
C LYS A 52 -19.44 11.63 44.79
N VAL A 53 -18.73 12.55 44.13
CA VAL A 53 -18.69 13.97 44.56
C VAL A 53 -20.05 14.63 44.35
N LEU A 54 -20.71 14.37 43.21
CA LEU A 54 -22.06 14.87 42.93
C LEU A 54 -23.09 14.35 43.94
N ALA A 55 -22.96 13.09 44.37
CA ALA A 55 -23.82 12.48 45.40
C ALA A 55 -23.85 13.32 46.70
N LYS A 56 -22.72 13.92 47.12
CA LYS A 56 -22.67 14.80 48.32
C LYS A 56 -23.52 16.06 48.14
N ALA A 57 -23.56 16.63 46.95
CA ALA A 57 -24.43 17.78 46.65
C ALA A 57 -25.90 17.37 46.68
N THR A 58 -26.24 16.20 46.14
CA THR A 58 -27.61 15.67 46.17
C THR A 58 -28.06 15.36 47.60
N ILE A 59 -27.20 14.80 48.44
CA ILE A 59 -27.48 14.56 49.85
C ILE A 59 -27.74 15.90 50.59
N ALA A 60 -26.88 16.89 50.39
CA ALA A 60 -27.03 18.23 51.01
C ALA A 60 -28.34 18.90 50.57
N LEU A 61 -28.70 18.79 49.30
CA LEU A 61 -29.99 19.29 48.80
C LEU A 61 -31.18 18.58 49.45
N ALA A 62 -31.16 17.24 49.49
CA ALA A 62 -32.25 16.44 50.05
C ALA A 62 -32.45 16.68 51.55
N THR A 63 -31.34 16.69 52.32
CA THR A 63 -31.38 16.95 53.76
C THR A 63 -31.82 18.38 54.06
N GLY A 64 -31.33 19.38 53.34
CA GLY A 64 -31.75 20.79 53.45
C GLY A 64 -33.22 21.00 53.10
N TRP A 65 -33.72 20.29 52.08
CA TRP A 65 -35.14 20.33 51.71
C TRP A 65 -36.04 19.75 52.80
N VAL A 66 -35.68 18.62 53.39
CA VAL A 66 -36.41 18.02 54.52
C VAL A 66 -36.38 18.94 55.77
N ALA A 67 -35.22 19.53 56.07
CA ALA A 67 -35.09 20.51 57.17
C ALA A 67 -35.99 21.74 56.96
N LYS A 68 -36.06 22.25 55.73
CA LYS A 68 -36.93 23.37 55.37
C LYS A 68 -38.42 23.03 55.54
N LEU A 69 -38.83 21.82 55.10
CA LEU A 69 -40.22 21.34 55.26
C LEU A 69 -40.61 21.15 56.71
N ARG A 70 -39.64 20.76 57.57
CA ARG A 70 -39.86 20.64 59.04
C ARG A 70 -39.72 21.95 59.81
N GLY A 71 -39.38 23.07 59.15
CA GLY A 71 -39.16 24.37 59.80
C GLY A 71 -37.88 24.43 60.62
N THR A 72 -36.96 23.46 60.54
CA THR A 72 -35.76 23.30 61.36
C THR A 72 -34.48 23.83 60.72
N GLY A 73 -34.53 24.27 59.41
CA GLY A 73 -33.35 24.78 58.74
C GLY A 73 -33.61 25.23 57.30
N SER A 74 -32.55 25.57 56.57
CA SER A 74 -32.59 26.01 55.19
C SER A 74 -31.62 25.19 54.34
N ILE A 75 -31.76 25.23 53.00
CA ILE A 75 -30.82 24.59 52.06
C ILE A 75 -29.54 25.42 52.04
N ASP A 76 -28.40 24.77 52.29
CA ASP A 76 -27.08 25.40 52.20
C ASP A 76 -26.59 25.42 50.74
N PHE A 77 -27.02 26.46 50.00
CA PHE A 77 -26.56 26.67 48.62
C PHE A 77 -25.07 26.99 48.54
N GLY A 78 -24.45 27.53 49.60
CA GLY A 78 -23.01 27.81 49.64
C GLY A 78 -22.17 26.52 49.62
N TYR A 79 -22.60 25.52 50.42
CA TYR A 79 -21.96 24.21 50.44
C TYR A 79 -22.14 23.45 49.10
N ILE A 80 -23.36 23.49 48.55
CA ILE A 80 -23.66 22.89 47.25
C ILE A 80 -22.81 23.55 46.15
N GLY A 81 -22.72 24.89 46.15
CA GLY A 81 -21.89 25.64 45.19
C GLY A 81 -20.41 25.27 45.26
N LYS A 82 -19.85 25.07 46.46
CA LYS A 82 -18.47 24.60 46.65
C LYS A 82 -18.26 23.20 46.03
N ILE A 83 -19.20 22.26 46.25
CA ILE A 83 -19.12 20.90 45.66
C ILE A 83 -19.16 20.97 44.13
N LEU A 84 -20.06 21.78 43.56
CA LEU A 84 -20.17 21.93 42.11
C LEU A 84 -18.92 22.59 41.51
N LEU A 85 -18.30 23.53 42.20
CA LEU A 85 -17.03 24.13 41.79
C LEU A 85 -15.89 23.08 41.79
N ILE A 86 -15.81 22.26 42.86
CA ILE A 86 -14.84 21.15 42.91
C ILE A 86 -15.07 20.19 41.76
N LEU A 87 -16.31 19.83 41.45
CA LEU A 87 -16.67 18.95 40.37
C LEU A 87 -16.27 19.52 39.00
N LEU A 88 -16.51 20.84 38.80
CA LEU A 88 -16.10 21.56 37.61
C LEU A 88 -14.56 21.49 37.41
N VAL A 89 -13.81 21.79 38.47
CA VAL A 89 -12.33 21.69 38.44
C VAL A 89 -11.88 20.27 38.12
N MET A 90 -12.49 19.26 38.75
CA MET A 90 -12.17 17.85 38.48
C MET A 90 -12.40 17.50 37.00
N TYR A 91 -13.50 17.93 36.40
CA TYR A 91 -13.77 17.68 34.98
C TYR A 91 -12.84 18.47 34.06
N LEU A 92 -12.46 19.69 34.39
CA LEU A 92 -11.46 20.45 33.64
C LEU A 92 -10.08 19.77 33.66
N VAL A 93 -9.67 19.27 34.82
CA VAL A 93 -8.41 18.52 34.99
C VAL A 93 -8.47 17.21 34.18
N SER A 94 -9.59 16.48 34.25
CA SER A 94 -9.82 15.27 33.44
C SER A 94 -9.73 15.57 31.96
N ALA A 95 -10.35 16.66 31.49
CA ALA A 95 -10.30 17.07 30.08
C ALA A 95 -8.87 17.44 29.65
N ALA A 96 -8.11 18.14 30.51
CA ALA A 96 -6.71 18.49 30.25
C ALA A 96 -5.84 17.24 30.10
N PHE A 97 -5.98 16.24 30.97
CA PHE A 97 -5.27 14.98 30.86
C PHE A 97 -5.67 14.20 29.59
N SER A 98 -6.96 14.15 29.25
CA SER A 98 -7.45 13.54 28.04
C SER A 98 -6.90 14.23 26.78
N PHE A 99 -6.82 15.55 26.79
CA PHE A 99 -6.21 16.33 25.72
C PHE A 99 -4.72 15.99 25.56
N CYS A 100 -3.93 16.00 26.64
CA CYS A 100 -2.51 15.65 26.63
C CYS A 100 -2.31 14.21 26.11
N GLN A 101 -3.11 13.27 26.58
CA GLN A 101 -3.11 11.88 26.11
C GLN A 101 -3.33 11.79 24.60
N SER A 102 -4.39 12.43 24.10
CA SER A 102 -4.75 12.39 22.67
C SER A 102 -3.70 13.06 21.80
N TRP A 103 -3.13 14.17 22.25
CA TRP A 103 -2.06 14.88 21.54
C TRP A 103 -0.80 14.05 21.42
N ILE A 104 -0.34 13.43 22.52
CA ILE A 104 0.85 12.56 22.53
C ILE A 104 0.61 11.32 21.66
N MET A 105 -0.58 10.68 21.78
CA MET A 105 -0.90 9.47 21.03
C MET A 105 -1.00 9.74 19.52
N SER A 106 -1.62 10.84 19.12
CA SER A 106 -1.69 11.27 17.73
C SER A 106 -0.30 11.53 17.15
N GLY A 107 0.55 12.25 17.88
CA GLY A 107 1.94 12.50 17.48
C GLY A 107 2.77 11.22 17.36
N LEU A 108 2.58 10.27 18.28
CA LEU A 108 3.24 8.95 18.24
C LEU A 108 2.80 8.15 17.03
N SER A 109 1.49 8.05 16.79
CA SER A 109 0.91 7.31 15.66
C SER A 109 1.40 7.88 14.32
N GLN A 110 1.38 9.20 14.13
CA GLN A 110 1.84 9.84 12.90
C GLN A 110 3.35 9.69 12.68
N LYS A 111 4.15 9.76 13.76
CA LYS A 111 5.59 9.50 13.65
C LYS A 111 5.89 8.08 13.20
N MET A 112 5.17 7.09 13.73
CA MET A 112 5.31 5.70 13.35
C MET A 112 4.89 5.46 11.88
N CYS A 113 3.78 6.09 11.42
CA CYS A 113 3.39 6.05 10.01
C CYS A 113 4.47 6.66 9.10
N TYR A 114 5.06 7.79 9.50
CA TYR A 114 6.16 8.40 8.77
C TYR A 114 7.37 7.47 8.66
N ASP A 115 7.77 6.83 9.77
CA ASP A 115 8.93 5.95 9.80
C ASP A 115 8.68 4.67 8.95
N PHE A 116 7.47 4.09 8.97
CA PHE A 116 7.12 2.97 8.09
C PHE A 116 7.10 3.36 6.61
N ARG A 117 6.50 4.49 6.25
CA ARG A 117 6.51 4.96 4.85
C ARG A 117 7.92 5.18 4.35
N ARG A 118 8.79 5.74 5.18
CA ARG A 118 10.21 5.92 4.85
C ARG A 118 10.90 4.58 4.62
N GLN A 119 10.75 3.61 5.56
CA GLN A 119 11.33 2.28 5.43
C GLN A 119 10.82 1.54 4.19
N ILE A 120 9.51 1.63 3.89
CA ILE A 120 8.92 1.03 2.68
C ILE A 120 9.50 1.68 1.42
N SER A 121 9.62 3.02 1.38
CA SER A 121 10.18 3.74 0.25
C SER A 121 11.65 3.37 0.01
N GLU A 122 12.46 3.29 1.07
CA GLU A 122 13.85 2.83 0.98
C GLU A 122 13.92 1.38 0.51
N LYS A 123 13.02 0.52 1.01
CA LYS A 123 12.95 -0.90 0.63
C LYS A 123 12.59 -1.11 -0.83
N ILE A 124 11.65 -0.32 -1.37
CA ILE A 124 11.28 -0.37 -2.81
C ILE A 124 12.52 -0.24 -3.70
N ASN A 125 13.43 0.67 -3.37
CA ASN A 125 14.63 0.89 -4.17
C ASN A 125 15.70 -0.21 -4.01
N ARG A 126 15.54 -1.11 -3.04
CA ARG A 126 16.50 -2.21 -2.77
C ARG A 126 15.96 -3.58 -3.14
N LEU A 127 14.69 -3.68 -3.49
CA LEU A 127 14.08 -4.95 -3.88
C LEU A 127 14.48 -5.36 -5.28
N PRO A 128 14.66 -6.68 -5.55
CA PRO A 128 14.95 -7.18 -6.87
C PRO A 128 13.78 -6.98 -7.83
N LEU A 129 14.06 -6.81 -9.13
CA LEU A 129 13.04 -6.66 -10.17
C LEU A 129 12.02 -7.82 -10.17
N ALA A 130 12.48 -9.03 -9.85
CA ALA A 130 11.66 -10.23 -9.73
C ALA A 130 10.47 -10.08 -8.75
N TYR A 131 10.59 -9.21 -7.75
CA TYR A 131 9.50 -8.93 -6.82
C TYR A 131 8.36 -8.18 -7.51
N PHE A 132 8.71 -7.15 -8.30
CA PHE A 132 7.74 -6.29 -8.98
C PHE A 132 7.07 -6.99 -10.18
N GLU A 133 7.76 -7.89 -10.85
CA GLU A 133 7.18 -8.67 -11.95
C GLU A 133 6.10 -9.66 -11.50
N LYS A 134 6.14 -10.09 -10.24
CA LYS A 134 5.16 -11.03 -9.65
C LYS A 134 3.98 -10.33 -8.99
N ARG A 135 4.03 -9.01 -8.79
CA ARG A 135 3.03 -8.23 -8.05
C ARG A 135 2.56 -7.02 -8.86
N THR A 136 1.34 -6.58 -8.61
CA THR A 136 0.82 -5.38 -9.26
C THR A 136 1.33 -4.11 -8.54
N VAL A 137 1.51 -3.03 -9.30
CA VAL A 137 1.87 -1.70 -8.74
C VAL A 137 0.88 -1.28 -7.66
N GLY A 138 -0.42 -1.49 -7.89
CA GLY A 138 -1.48 -1.17 -6.93
C GLY A 138 -1.36 -1.92 -5.59
N GLU A 139 -0.87 -3.18 -5.60
CA GLU A 139 -0.62 -3.94 -4.37
C GLU A 139 0.50 -3.30 -3.54
N VAL A 140 1.59 -2.87 -4.17
CA VAL A 140 2.72 -2.22 -3.48
C VAL A 140 2.32 -0.85 -2.96
N LEU A 141 1.63 -0.03 -3.77
CA LEU A 141 1.14 1.28 -3.36
C LEU A 141 0.17 1.18 -2.19
N SER A 142 -0.73 0.19 -2.19
CA SER A 142 -1.68 -0.03 -1.09
C SER A 142 -0.99 -0.27 0.25
N ARG A 143 0.22 -0.83 0.28
CA ARG A 143 1.01 -1.01 1.50
C ARG A 143 1.51 0.29 2.09
N ILE A 144 1.97 1.22 1.22
CA ILE A 144 2.46 2.55 1.65
C ILE A 144 1.31 3.43 2.13
N THR A 145 0.16 3.35 1.47
CA THR A 145 -1.00 4.21 1.75
C THR A 145 -1.94 3.54 2.74
N ASN A 146 -2.74 2.59 2.27
CA ASN A 146 -3.86 2.04 3.03
C ASN A 146 -3.44 1.24 4.26
N ASP A 147 -2.40 0.39 4.15
CA ASP A 147 -1.99 -0.45 5.27
C ASP A 147 -1.32 0.37 6.37
N VAL A 148 -0.45 1.32 6.03
CA VAL A 148 0.17 2.22 7.01
C VAL A 148 -0.86 3.13 7.67
N ASP A 149 -1.85 3.66 6.91
CA ASP A 149 -2.92 4.48 7.48
C ASP A 149 -3.84 3.66 8.39
N THR A 150 -4.21 2.46 7.98
CA THR A 150 -5.00 1.53 8.81
C THR A 150 -4.28 1.21 10.11
N LEU A 151 -2.96 0.96 10.04
CA LEU A 151 -2.12 0.73 11.21
C LEU A 151 -2.14 1.95 12.14
N GLY A 152 -1.87 3.15 11.60
CA GLY A 152 -1.82 4.39 12.39
C GLY A 152 -3.15 4.74 13.04
N GLN A 153 -4.26 4.67 12.32
CA GLN A 153 -5.59 4.94 12.84
C GLN A 153 -6.01 3.91 13.89
N SER A 154 -5.82 2.62 13.59
CA SER A 154 -6.17 1.55 14.52
C SER A 154 -5.32 1.59 15.79
N LEU A 155 -4.03 1.92 15.68
CA LEU A 155 -3.14 2.09 16.82
C LEU A 155 -3.62 3.21 17.74
N ASN A 156 -3.89 4.39 17.16
CA ASN A 156 -4.36 5.55 17.93
C ASN A 156 -5.66 5.25 18.70
N GLN A 157 -6.64 4.67 17.99
CA GLN A 157 -7.96 4.38 18.59
C GLN A 157 -7.91 3.19 19.53
N SER A 158 -7.29 2.06 19.13
CA SER A 158 -7.32 0.82 19.90
C SER A 158 -6.59 0.95 21.24
N ILE A 159 -5.39 1.52 21.26
CA ILE A 159 -4.61 1.67 22.50
C ILE A 159 -5.33 2.60 23.48
N THR A 160 -5.74 3.76 22.99
CA THR A 160 -6.47 4.74 23.81
C THR A 160 -7.72 4.13 24.41
N GLN A 161 -8.54 3.49 23.58
CA GLN A 161 -9.82 2.92 23.98
C GLN A 161 -9.68 1.70 24.89
N LEU A 162 -8.65 0.87 24.66
CA LEU A 162 -8.33 -0.26 25.54
C LEU A 162 -8.00 0.20 26.96
N ILE A 163 -7.07 1.18 27.09
CA ILE A 163 -6.61 1.68 28.39
C ILE A 163 -7.77 2.34 29.14
N THR A 164 -8.51 3.23 28.48
CA THR A 164 -9.63 3.95 29.11
C THR A 164 -10.75 2.99 29.49
N SER A 165 -11.11 2.02 28.64
CA SER A 165 -12.17 1.05 28.92
C SER A 165 -11.82 0.14 30.10
N ILE A 166 -10.61 -0.40 30.14
CA ILE A 166 -10.16 -1.27 31.24
C ILE A 166 -10.11 -0.46 32.54
N THR A 167 -9.52 0.74 32.51
CA THR A 167 -9.41 1.59 33.70
C THR A 167 -10.80 2.00 34.21
N THR A 168 -11.72 2.36 33.30
CA THR A 168 -13.11 2.69 33.66
C THR A 168 -13.81 1.51 34.28
N MET A 169 -13.71 0.32 33.68
CA MET A 169 -14.39 -0.87 34.14
C MET A 169 -13.92 -1.28 35.57
N ILE A 170 -12.61 -1.29 35.78
CA ILE A 170 -12.03 -1.61 37.09
C ILE A 170 -12.39 -0.53 38.12
N GLY A 171 -12.22 0.75 37.77
CA GLY A 171 -12.47 1.84 38.69
C GLY A 171 -13.95 1.99 39.04
N VAL A 172 -14.87 1.85 38.10
CA VAL A 172 -16.32 1.84 38.35
C VAL A 172 -16.71 0.67 39.25
N LEU A 173 -16.17 -0.55 38.97
CA LEU A 173 -16.43 -1.71 39.82
C LEU A 173 -15.99 -1.49 41.27
N ILE A 174 -14.80 -0.94 41.49
CA ILE A 174 -14.30 -0.61 42.82
C ILE A 174 -15.27 0.39 43.50
N MET A 175 -15.67 1.45 42.79
CA MET A 175 -16.57 2.47 43.35
C MET A 175 -17.95 1.88 43.67
N MET A 176 -18.49 1.00 42.87
CA MET A 176 -19.78 0.33 43.14
C MET A 176 -19.67 -0.58 44.38
N LEU A 177 -18.59 -1.34 44.55
CA LEU A 177 -18.34 -2.16 45.72
C LEU A 177 -18.19 -1.35 47.01
N THR A 178 -17.61 -0.15 46.93
CA THR A 178 -17.48 0.76 48.08
C THR A 178 -18.83 1.35 48.53
N ILE A 179 -19.86 1.41 47.68
CA ILE A 179 -21.18 1.89 48.01
C ILE A 179 -22.04 0.75 48.58
N SER A 180 -22.21 -0.32 47.84
CA SER A 180 -22.99 -1.49 48.25
C SER A 180 -22.61 -2.74 47.49
N PRO A 181 -22.01 -3.76 48.10
CA PRO A 181 -21.70 -5.03 47.46
C PRO A 181 -22.98 -5.74 46.93
N THR A 182 -24.07 -5.65 47.65
CA THR A 182 -25.34 -6.30 47.23
C THR A 182 -25.92 -5.65 45.98
N MET A 183 -25.93 -4.32 45.87
CA MET A 183 -26.38 -3.63 44.66
C MET A 183 -25.42 -3.89 43.49
N THR A 184 -24.13 -4.01 43.77
CA THR A 184 -23.13 -4.36 42.77
C THR A 184 -23.41 -5.75 42.17
N LEU A 185 -23.75 -6.72 43.01
CA LEU A 185 -24.12 -8.06 42.55
C LEU A 185 -25.35 -8.03 41.65
N ILE A 186 -26.41 -7.25 42.04
CA ILE A 186 -27.61 -7.06 41.19
C ILE A 186 -27.25 -6.46 39.83
N ALA A 187 -26.38 -5.43 39.82
CA ALA A 187 -25.96 -4.78 38.57
C ALA A 187 -25.13 -5.73 37.68
N ILE A 188 -24.23 -6.52 38.28
CA ILE A 188 -23.43 -7.52 37.53
C ILE A 188 -24.31 -8.62 36.93
N LEU A 189 -25.41 -9.01 37.58
CA LEU A 189 -26.32 -10.06 37.08
C LEU A 189 -27.00 -9.66 35.75
N ILE A 190 -27.04 -8.36 35.42
CA ILE A 190 -27.58 -7.87 34.15
C ILE A 190 -26.65 -8.15 32.98
N LEU A 191 -25.34 -8.28 33.22
CA LEU A 191 -24.33 -8.51 32.19
C LEU A 191 -24.51 -9.84 31.43
N PRO A 192 -24.72 -11.00 32.08
CA PRO A 192 -24.99 -12.23 31.39
C PRO A 192 -26.22 -12.16 30.49
N VAL A 193 -27.28 -11.46 30.96
CA VAL A 193 -28.50 -11.24 30.17
C VAL A 193 -28.23 -10.42 28.92
N SER A 194 -27.51 -9.31 29.07
CA SER A 194 -27.12 -8.47 27.93
C SER A 194 -26.23 -9.23 26.94
N MET A 195 -25.25 -9.98 27.47
CA MET A 195 -24.35 -10.77 26.64
C MET A 195 -25.08 -11.87 25.86
N ALA A 196 -26.02 -12.56 26.50
CA ALA A 196 -26.84 -13.59 25.83
C ALA A 196 -27.69 -13.01 24.68
N LEU A 197 -28.30 -11.84 24.90
CA LEU A 197 -29.07 -11.13 23.87
C LEU A 197 -28.20 -10.67 22.70
N VAL A 198 -27.02 -10.09 23.00
CA VAL A 198 -26.07 -9.67 21.98
C VAL A 198 -25.61 -10.87 21.13
N LEU A 199 -25.20 -11.97 21.77
CA LEU A 199 -24.77 -13.19 21.07
C LEU A 199 -25.88 -13.75 20.18
N LEU A 200 -27.13 -13.70 20.63
CA LEU A 200 -28.29 -14.15 19.86
C LEU A 200 -28.47 -13.29 18.60
N VAL A 201 -28.43 -11.96 18.72
CA VAL A 201 -28.53 -11.04 17.58
C VAL A 201 -27.36 -11.24 16.61
N VAL A 202 -26.13 -11.33 17.11
CA VAL A 202 -24.94 -11.56 16.30
C VAL A 202 -25.05 -12.87 15.51
N ARG A 203 -25.48 -13.94 16.16
CA ARG A 203 -25.66 -15.26 15.51
C ARG A 203 -26.64 -15.21 14.34
N PHE A 204 -27.75 -14.49 14.48
CA PHE A 204 -28.74 -14.34 13.41
C PHE A 204 -28.25 -13.36 12.32
N SER A 205 -27.64 -12.24 12.69
CA SER A 205 -27.16 -11.22 11.75
C SER A 205 -26.00 -11.73 10.87
N GLN A 206 -25.14 -12.59 11.41
CA GLN A 206 -23.90 -13.02 10.75
C GLN A 206 -24.14 -13.73 9.41
N LYS A 207 -25.24 -14.47 9.27
CA LYS A 207 -25.64 -15.12 8.00
C LYS A 207 -25.90 -14.09 6.91
N TYR A 208 -26.68 -13.07 7.22
CA TYR A 208 -27.03 -12.01 6.26
C TYR A 208 -25.86 -11.09 5.95
N PHE A 209 -25.03 -10.80 6.94
CA PHE A 209 -23.81 -10.03 6.75
C PHE A 209 -22.83 -10.71 5.78
N ARG A 210 -22.62 -12.02 5.91
CA ARG A 210 -21.79 -12.79 4.96
C ARG A 210 -22.40 -12.80 3.56
N ALA A 211 -23.73 -12.95 3.45
CA ALA A 211 -24.42 -12.89 2.16
C ALA A 211 -24.28 -11.52 1.51
N GLN A 212 -24.47 -10.43 2.27
CA GLN A 212 -24.29 -9.06 1.83
C GLN A 212 -22.86 -8.83 1.30
N GLN A 213 -21.81 -9.25 2.04
CA GLN A 213 -20.42 -9.09 1.60
C GLN A 213 -20.13 -9.86 0.31
N LYS A 214 -20.67 -11.08 0.18
CA LYS A 214 -20.51 -11.88 -1.04
C LYS A 214 -21.16 -11.21 -2.26
N VAL A 215 -22.39 -10.75 -2.11
CA VAL A 215 -23.14 -10.11 -3.21
C VAL A 215 -22.55 -8.76 -3.55
N LEU A 216 -22.12 -7.96 -2.57
CA LEU A 216 -21.43 -6.69 -2.79
C LEU A 216 -20.13 -6.88 -3.61
N GLY A 217 -19.37 -7.95 -3.31
CA GLY A 217 -18.20 -8.31 -4.11
C GLY A 217 -18.55 -8.64 -5.57
N SER A 218 -19.68 -9.31 -5.81
CA SER A 218 -20.17 -9.62 -7.15
C SER A 218 -20.60 -8.35 -7.91
N VAL A 219 -21.34 -7.46 -7.24
CA VAL A 219 -21.77 -6.16 -7.83
C VAL A 219 -20.55 -5.31 -8.19
N ASN A 220 -19.58 -5.20 -7.30
CA ASN A 220 -18.36 -4.44 -7.59
C ASN A 220 -17.58 -5.02 -8.78
N GLY A 221 -17.44 -6.36 -8.84
CA GLY A 221 -16.79 -7.01 -9.99
C GLY A 221 -17.52 -6.75 -11.31
N GLN A 222 -18.84 -6.80 -11.30
CA GLN A 222 -19.66 -6.49 -12.48
C GLN A 222 -19.51 -5.02 -12.93
N VAL A 223 -19.50 -4.08 -11.98
CA VAL A 223 -19.27 -2.65 -12.29
C VAL A 223 -17.89 -2.44 -12.90
N GLU A 224 -16.85 -3.06 -12.33
CA GLU A 224 -15.48 -2.99 -12.84
C GLU A 224 -15.38 -3.56 -14.26
N GLU A 225 -15.98 -4.73 -14.51
CA GLU A 225 -16.01 -5.38 -15.81
C GLU A 225 -16.70 -4.52 -16.86
N VAL A 226 -17.90 -4.03 -16.56
CA VAL A 226 -18.70 -3.20 -17.46
C VAL A 226 -18.01 -1.84 -17.72
N TYR A 227 -17.44 -1.23 -16.69
CA TYR A 227 -16.71 0.03 -16.84
C TYR A 227 -15.47 -0.12 -17.72
N SER A 228 -14.70 -1.18 -17.48
CA SER A 228 -13.49 -1.47 -18.27
C SER A 228 -13.82 -1.85 -19.72
N GLY A 229 -14.95 -2.56 -19.92
CA GLY A 229 -15.45 -2.97 -21.22
C GLY A 229 -16.49 -2.03 -21.84
N HIS A 230 -16.64 -0.76 -21.34
CA HIS A 230 -17.73 0.13 -21.72
C HIS A 230 -17.81 0.39 -23.25
N ASN A 231 -16.67 0.54 -23.89
CA ASN A 231 -16.61 0.71 -25.35
C ASN A 231 -17.21 -0.51 -26.10
N VAL A 232 -17.00 -1.73 -25.56
CA VAL A 232 -17.56 -2.95 -26.15
C VAL A 232 -19.07 -2.99 -25.94
N VAL A 233 -19.55 -2.66 -24.73
CA VAL A 233 -20.99 -2.57 -24.43
C VAL A 233 -21.68 -1.61 -25.40
N LYS A 234 -21.08 -0.42 -25.63
CA LYS A 234 -21.58 0.58 -26.56
C LYS A 234 -21.54 0.12 -28.03
N ALA A 235 -20.42 -0.48 -28.45
CA ALA A 235 -20.26 -0.95 -29.82
C ALA A 235 -21.28 -2.05 -30.21
N PHE A 236 -21.70 -2.86 -29.25
CA PHE A 236 -22.67 -3.95 -29.45
C PHE A 236 -24.10 -3.63 -29.00
N ASN A 237 -24.39 -2.39 -28.55
CA ASN A 237 -25.70 -1.95 -28.06
C ASN A 237 -26.27 -2.90 -26.96
N ARG A 238 -25.46 -3.22 -25.96
CA ARG A 238 -25.82 -4.17 -24.89
C ARG A 238 -26.15 -3.50 -23.56
N GLU A 239 -26.42 -2.19 -23.54
CA GLU A 239 -26.71 -1.43 -22.32
C GLU A 239 -27.87 -2.01 -21.52
N ASP A 240 -28.99 -2.32 -22.19
CA ASP A 240 -30.18 -2.86 -21.51
C ASP A 240 -29.93 -4.24 -20.87
N ALA A 241 -29.13 -5.09 -21.53
CA ALA A 241 -28.77 -6.41 -20.98
C ALA A 241 -27.91 -6.23 -19.74
N VAL A 242 -26.92 -5.34 -19.78
CA VAL A 242 -26.03 -5.05 -18.64
C VAL A 242 -26.80 -4.43 -17.47
N LEU A 243 -27.78 -3.55 -17.75
CA LEU A 243 -28.64 -2.97 -16.71
C LEU A 243 -29.53 -4.03 -16.05
N ASN A 244 -30.12 -4.94 -16.81
CA ASN A 244 -30.92 -6.03 -16.27
C ASN A 244 -30.09 -6.96 -15.35
N ASP A 245 -28.88 -7.32 -15.75
CA ASP A 245 -27.97 -8.13 -14.94
C ASP A 245 -27.56 -7.40 -13.65
N PHE A 246 -27.31 -6.08 -13.77
CA PHE A 246 -27.01 -5.24 -12.61
C PHE A 246 -28.19 -5.15 -11.65
N ASP A 247 -29.41 -4.93 -12.15
CA ASP A 247 -30.60 -4.84 -11.32
C ASP A 247 -30.89 -6.14 -10.57
N GLU A 248 -30.66 -7.30 -11.20
CA GLU A 248 -30.77 -8.59 -10.51
C GLU A 248 -29.76 -8.73 -9.37
N ALA A 249 -28.49 -8.36 -9.63
CA ALA A 249 -27.45 -8.39 -8.60
C ALA A 249 -27.73 -7.38 -7.49
N ASN A 250 -28.20 -6.17 -7.83
CA ASN A 250 -28.52 -5.10 -6.90
C ASN A 250 -29.74 -5.45 -6.02
N ASN A 251 -30.75 -6.09 -6.57
CA ASN A 251 -31.90 -6.59 -5.80
C ASN A 251 -31.49 -7.65 -4.78
N ARG A 252 -30.61 -8.57 -5.15
CA ARG A 252 -30.03 -9.55 -4.19
C ARG A 252 -29.21 -8.85 -3.10
N LEU A 253 -28.47 -7.80 -3.47
CA LEU A 253 -27.72 -6.97 -2.51
C LEU A 253 -28.67 -6.26 -1.55
N PHE A 254 -29.74 -5.64 -2.07
CA PHE A 254 -30.74 -4.95 -1.27
C PHE A 254 -31.37 -5.88 -0.23
N GLU A 255 -31.83 -7.07 -0.62
CA GLU A 255 -32.43 -8.02 0.31
C GLU A 255 -31.50 -8.46 1.44
N SER A 256 -30.25 -8.77 1.10
CA SER A 256 -29.26 -9.20 2.09
C SER A 256 -28.81 -8.05 2.99
N ALA A 257 -28.60 -6.86 2.41
CA ALA A 257 -28.19 -5.65 3.12
C ALA A 257 -29.30 -5.17 4.07
N TRP A 258 -30.56 -5.12 3.61
CA TRP A 258 -31.67 -4.72 4.47
C TRP A 258 -31.79 -5.60 5.71
N LYS A 259 -31.78 -6.94 5.53
CA LYS A 259 -31.88 -7.89 6.65
C LYS A 259 -30.69 -7.80 7.60
N SER A 260 -29.47 -7.65 7.04
CA SER A 260 -28.24 -7.46 7.81
C SER A 260 -28.29 -6.19 8.65
N GLN A 261 -28.68 -5.07 8.01
CA GLN A 261 -28.71 -3.75 8.63
C GLN A 261 -29.81 -3.65 9.69
N PHE A 262 -31.00 -4.21 9.42
CA PHE A 262 -32.10 -4.27 10.38
C PHE A 262 -31.67 -5.02 11.66
N LEU A 263 -31.14 -6.25 11.51
CA LEU A 263 -30.69 -7.05 12.65
C LEU A 263 -29.56 -6.37 13.42
N SER A 264 -28.59 -5.80 12.71
CA SER A 264 -27.51 -5.05 13.36
C SER A 264 -28.01 -3.79 14.05
N GLY A 265 -29.00 -3.12 13.45
CA GLY A 265 -29.64 -1.93 14.02
C GLY A 265 -30.40 -2.19 15.31
N LEU A 266 -30.90 -3.43 15.53
CA LEU A 266 -31.57 -3.83 16.77
C LEU A 266 -30.62 -3.87 17.98
N MET A 267 -29.31 -3.97 17.76
CA MET A 267 -28.33 -4.02 18.85
C MET A 267 -28.46 -2.85 19.83
N GLN A 268 -28.53 -1.62 19.31
CA GLN A 268 -28.59 -0.41 20.14
C GLN A 268 -29.90 -0.32 20.96
N PRO A 269 -31.10 -0.51 20.38
CA PRO A 269 -32.34 -0.57 21.13
C PRO A 269 -32.36 -1.67 22.21
N ILE A 270 -31.86 -2.86 21.91
CA ILE A 270 -31.79 -3.98 22.87
C ILE A 270 -30.87 -3.62 24.04
N MET A 271 -29.68 -3.07 23.75
CA MET A 271 -28.74 -2.66 24.81
C MET A 271 -29.32 -1.53 25.67
N THR A 272 -30.03 -0.58 25.05
CA THR A 272 -30.72 0.48 25.78
C THR A 272 -31.83 -0.08 26.67
N PHE A 273 -32.62 -1.03 26.17
CA PHE A 273 -33.67 -1.70 26.94
C PHE A 273 -33.10 -2.45 28.15
N VAL A 274 -32.04 -3.24 27.96
CA VAL A 274 -31.36 -3.97 29.05
C VAL A 274 -30.74 -2.98 30.06
N GLY A 275 -30.14 -1.89 29.58
CA GLY A 275 -29.62 -0.83 30.43
C GLY A 275 -30.72 -0.17 31.28
N ASN A 276 -31.91 0.05 30.69
CA ASN A 276 -33.05 0.60 31.42
C ASN A 276 -33.65 -0.40 32.43
N LEU A 277 -33.68 -1.72 32.12
CA LEU A 277 -34.02 -2.73 33.12
C LEU A 277 -33.06 -2.71 34.31
N GLY A 278 -31.74 -2.54 34.03
CA GLY A 278 -30.74 -2.36 35.05
C GLY A 278 -30.97 -1.12 35.91
N TYR A 279 -31.30 0.00 35.25
CA TYR A 279 -31.69 1.23 35.95
C TYR A 279 -32.88 1.02 36.90
N VAL A 280 -33.93 0.37 36.42
CA VAL A 280 -35.14 0.08 37.26
C VAL A 280 -34.77 -0.84 38.43
N ALA A 281 -34.03 -1.92 38.18
CA ALA A 281 -33.60 -2.84 39.24
C ALA A 281 -32.78 -2.11 40.34
N VAL A 282 -31.82 -1.23 39.93
CA VAL A 282 -31.02 -0.44 40.84
C VAL A 282 -31.85 0.61 41.55
N ALA A 283 -32.77 1.29 40.88
CA ALA A 283 -33.64 2.29 41.50
C ALA A 283 -34.56 1.68 42.57
N VAL A 284 -35.19 0.53 42.26
CA VAL A 284 -36.07 -0.17 43.21
C VAL A 284 -35.28 -0.72 44.41
N SER A 285 -34.21 -1.47 44.18
CA SER A 285 -33.37 -2.02 45.26
C SER A 285 -32.69 -0.92 46.08
N GLY A 286 -32.19 0.12 45.41
CA GLY A 286 -31.61 1.30 46.06
C GLY A 286 -32.58 2.06 46.93
N SER A 287 -33.84 2.23 46.46
CA SER A 287 -34.91 2.89 47.27
C SER A 287 -35.24 2.08 48.51
N ILE A 288 -35.34 0.73 48.43
CA ILE A 288 -35.55 -0.14 49.56
C ILE A 288 -34.38 -0.02 50.56
N PHE A 289 -33.14 -0.01 50.11
CA PHE A 289 -31.96 0.11 50.99
C PHE A 289 -31.87 1.52 51.60
N ALA A 290 -32.22 2.57 50.86
CA ALA A 290 -32.29 3.92 51.39
C ALA A 290 -33.36 4.06 52.46
N ALA A 291 -34.57 3.48 52.26
CA ALA A 291 -35.63 3.45 53.26
C ALA A 291 -35.22 2.70 54.54
N ARG A 292 -34.32 1.74 54.45
CA ARG A 292 -33.73 1.02 55.60
C ARG A 292 -32.52 1.73 56.18
N GLY A 293 -32.12 2.88 55.64
CA GLY A 293 -30.95 3.66 56.14
C GLY A 293 -29.59 3.03 55.81
N ILE A 294 -29.53 2.02 54.92
CA ILE A 294 -28.28 1.34 54.52
C ILE A 294 -27.45 2.21 53.57
N ILE A 295 -28.10 2.94 52.65
CA ILE A 295 -27.46 3.82 51.69
C ILE A 295 -28.21 5.19 51.66
N THR A 296 -27.61 6.18 51.05
CA THR A 296 -28.20 7.52 50.88
C THR A 296 -28.85 7.69 49.51
N ILE A 297 -29.70 8.72 49.36
CA ILE A 297 -30.29 9.08 48.04
C ILE A 297 -29.21 9.47 47.04
N GLY A 298 -28.13 10.12 47.49
CA GLY A 298 -26.98 10.44 46.65
C GLY A 298 -26.24 9.20 46.15
N ASP A 299 -26.17 8.15 46.99
CA ASP A 299 -25.56 6.88 46.60
C ASP A 299 -26.36 6.17 45.50
N ILE A 300 -27.70 6.27 45.53
CA ILE A 300 -28.55 5.73 44.43
C ILE A 300 -28.23 6.45 43.12
N GLN A 301 -28.12 7.78 43.14
CA GLN A 301 -27.80 8.58 41.98
C GLN A 301 -26.41 8.20 41.41
N ALA A 302 -25.40 8.12 42.27
CA ALA A 302 -24.04 7.73 41.88
C ALA A 302 -24.03 6.31 41.31
N PHE A 303 -24.76 5.38 41.92
CA PHE A 303 -24.81 3.97 41.49
C PHE A 303 -25.45 3.82 40.09
N ILE A 304 -26.54 4.55 39.83
CA ILE A 304 -27.16 4.61 38.51
C ILE A 304 -26.15 5.06 37.44
N GLN A 305 -25.37 6.11 37.75
CA GLN A 305 -24.36 6.60 36.85
C GLN A 305 -23.24 5.56 36.62
N TYR A 306 -22.80 4.86 37.67
CA TYR A 306 -21.81 3.82 37.57
C TYR A 306 -22.26 2.62 36.73
N VAL A 307 -23.53 2.19 36.85
CA VAL A 307 -24.08 1.12 36.03
C VAL A 307 -24.04 1.49 34.55
N ARG A 308 -24.39 2.72 34.19
CA ARG A 308 -24.26 3.23 32.81
C ARG A 308 -22.82 3.25 32.35
N ASN A 309 -21.90 3.78 33.16
CA ASN A 309 -20.47 3.87 32.87
C ASN A 309 -19.80 2.49 32.81
N PHE A 310 -20.39 1.44 33.39
CA PHE A 310 -19.87 0.08 33.35
C PHE A 310 -20.24 -0.67 32.06
N THR A 311 -21.42 -0.40 31.48
CA THR A 311 -21.91 -1.09 30.29
C THR A 311 -21.22 -0.58 29.01
N GLN A 312 -20.92 0.71 28.92
CA GLN A 312 -20.32 1.33 27.75
C GLN A 312 -18.92 0.76 27.36
N PRO A 313 -17.97 0.58 28.30
CA PRO A 313 -16.66 -0.02 28.00
C PRO A 313 -16.73 -1.42 27.40
N ILE A 314 -17.73 -2.22 27.74
CA ILE A 314 -17.90 -3.58 27.19
C ILE A 314 -18.14 -3.54 25.68
N GLN A 315 -18.99 -2.62 25.23
CA GLN A 315 -19.25 -2.42 23.80
C GLN A 315 -17.99 -1.91 23.08
N GLN A 316 -17.26 -0.99 23.71
CA GLN A 316 -15.99 -0.45 23.18
C GLN A 316 -14.92 -1.53 23.05
N LEU A 317 -14.76 -2.42 24.03
CA LEU A 317 -13.82 -3.54 23.95
C LEU A 317 -14.13 -4.51 22.78
N ALA A 318 -15.42 -4.73 22.48
CA ALA A 318 -15.81 -5.53 21.32
C ALA A 318 -15.39 -4.86 19.99
N GLN A 319 -15.50 -3.54 19.88
CA GLN A 319 -15.03 -2.78 18.72
C GLN A 319 -13.50 -2.79 18.61
N VAL A 320 -12.79 -2.63 19.72
CA VAL A 320 -11.33 -2.70 19.79
C VAL A 320 -10.81 -4.04 19.26
N SER A 321 -11.50 -5.16 19.54
CA SER A 321 -11.11 -6.46 19.02
C SER A 321 -11.08 -6.50 17.49
N ASN A 322 -12.06 -5.91 16.82
CA ASN A 322 -12.09 -5.82 15.36
C ASN A 322 -10.98 -4.90 14.82
N MET A 323 -10.75 -3.76 15.50
CA MET A 323 -9.68 -2.83 15.12
C MET A 323 -8.29 -3.45 15.28
N LEU A 324 -8.06 -4.23 16.36
CA LEU A 324 -6.81 -4.96 16.56
C LEU A 324 -6.59 -6.03 15.48
N GLN A 325 -7.64 -6.70 15.01
CA GLN A 325 -7.53 -7.65 13.90
C GLN A 325 -7.16 -6.94 12.59
N SER A 326 -7.79 -5.81 12.29
CA SER A 326 -7.46 -5.01 11.10
C SER A 326 -6.03 -4.45 11.17
N MET A 327 -5.63 -3.96 12.34
CA MET A 327 -4.27 -3.48 12.60
C MET A 327 -3.24 -4.60 12.41
N ALA A 328 -3.51 -5.79 12.96
CA ALA A 328 -2.63 -6.94 12.81
C ALA A 328 -2.50 -7.37 11.33
N ALA A 329 -3.60 -7.42 10.58
CA ALA A 329 -3.55 -7.77 9.16
C ALA A 329 -2.77 -6.73 8.33
N ALA A 330 -2.94 -5.44 8.59
CA ALA A 330 -2.18 -4.38 7.93
C ALA A 330 -0.70 -4.43 8.31
N SER A 331 -0.40 -4.61 9.60
CA SER A 331 0.98 -4.75 10.11
C SER A 331 1.69 -5.98 9.52
N GLU A 332 0.99 -7.12 9.40
CA GLU A 332 1.55 -8.35 8.81
C GLU A 332 2.01 -8.09 7.37
N ARG A 333 1.18 -7.43 6.55
CA ARG A 333 1.55 -7.09 5.17
C ARG A 333 2.71 -6.10 5.08
N VAL A 334 2.77 -5.12 5.99
CA VAL A 334 3.89 -4.18 6.07
C VAL A 334 5.18 -4.89 6.46
N PHE A 335 5.15 -5.73 7.51
CA PHE A 335 6.32 -6.48 7.96
C PHE A 335 6.77 -7.56 6.96
N GLU A 336 5.82 -8.23 6.29
CA GLU A 336 6.11 -9.16 5.20
C GLU A 336 6.88 -8.44 4.08
N PHE A 337 6.43 -7.24 3.69
CA PHE A 337 7.11 -6.43 2.69
C PHE A 337 8.50 -5.98 3.14
N LEU A 338 8.65 -5.49 4.36
CA LEU A 338 9.95 -5.05 4.90
C LEU A 338 10.92 -6.23 5.10
N GLY A 339 10.39 -7.44 5.32
CA GLY A 339 11.16 -8.68 5.48
C GLY A 339 11.55 -9.35 4.16
N GLU A 340 11.07 -8.89 3.00
CA GLU A 340 11.45 -9.44 1.70
C GLU A 340 12.96 -9.32 1.47
N PRO A 341 13.60 -10.32 0.85
CA PRO A 341 15.04 -10.27 0.58
C PRO A 341 15.37 -9.11 -0.37
N GLU A 342 16.41 -8.38 -0.03
CA GLU A 342 16.94 -7.29 -0.87
C GLU A 342 17.83 -7.84 -1.97
N GLU A 343 18.02 -7.05 -3.01
CA GLU A 343 18.96 -7.34 -4.08
C GLU A 343 20.38 -7.42 -3.50
N GLU A 344 21.05 -8.56 -3.68
CA GLU A 344 22.41 -8.75 -3.18
C GLU A 344 23.39 -7.80 -3.87
N GLN A 345 24.02 -6.94 -3.11
CA GLN A 345 25.05 -5.98 -3.55
C GLN A 345 26.44 -6.61 -3.40
N ASN A 346 26.68 -7.75 -4.03
CA ASN A 346 27.90 -8.50 -3.81
C ASN A 346 29.01 -8.14 -4.77
N ALA A 347 29.76 -7.11 -4.48
CA ALA A 347 31.13 -7.11 -4.92
C ALA A 347 32.02 -7.45 -3.72
N ASP A 348 32.72 -8.56 -3.78
CA ASP A 348 33.88 -8.76 -2.92
C ASP A 348 34.77 -7.52 -3.08
N PRO A 349 35.03 -6.73 -2.03
CA PRO A 349 35.85 -5.52 -2.14
C PRO A 349 37.23 -5.77 -2.80
N ALA A 350 37.75 -7.00 -2.68
CA ALA A 350 39.01 -7.43 -3.29
C ALA A 350 38.91 -7.73 -4.81
N ARG A 351 37.68 -7.90 -5.34
CA ARG A 351 37.43 -8.23 -6.75
C ARG A 351 36.60 -7.17 -7.48
N ARG A 352 36.34 -6.05 -6.82
CA ARG A 352 35.50 -4.99 -7.35
C ARG A 352 36.11 -4.38 -8.61
N ALA A 353 35.46 -4.61 -9.76
CA ALA A 353 35.84 -4.00 -11.02
C ALA A 353 35.47 -2.51 -11.06
N ASP A 354 36.29 -1.70 -11.68
CA ASP A 354 36.07 -0.25 -11.84
C ASP A 354 35.19 -0.02 -13.09
N PRO A 355 33.98 0.53 -12.94
CA PRO A 355 33.12 0.82 -14.09
C PRO A 355 33.69 1.89 -15.04
N ALA A 356 34.63 2.71 -14.59
CA ALA A 356 35.29 3.69 -15.45
C ALA A 356 36.19 3.08 -16.55
N CYS A 357 36.52 1.79 -16.42
CA CYS A 357 37.38 1.07 -17.38
C CYS A 357 36.57 0.22 -18.39
N ILE A 358 35.26 0.45 -18.54
CA ILE A 358 34.43 -0.30 -19.48
C ILE A 358 34.67 0.21 -20.91
N ASP A 359 35.29 -0.63 -21.75
CA ASP A 359 35.49 -0.38 -23.19
C ASP A 359 34.31 -0.93 -24.03
N GLY A 360 33.59 -1.92 -23.51
CA GLY A 360 32.36 -2.43 -24.06
C GLY A 360 32.46 -3.78 -24.73
N GLN A 361 33.49 -4.60 -24.44
CA GLN A 361 33.48 -6.01 -24.80
C GLN A 361 32.53 -6.79 -23.90
N VAL A 362 31.63 -7.60 -24.49
CA VAL A 362 30.69 -8.43 -23.74
C VAL A 362 30.83 -9.88 -24.18
N THR A 363 31.10 -10.78 -23.23
CA THR A 363 31.18 -12.22 -23.55
C THR A 363 30.15 -12.97 -22.69
N PHE A 364 29.39 -13.81 -23.37
CA PHE A 364 28.48 -14.78 -22.74
C PHE A 364 29.13 -16.16 -22.87
N ASP A 365 29.37 -16.81 -21.75
CA ASP A 365 30.03 -18.11 -21.68
C ASP A 365 29.09 -19.17 -21.08
N HIS A 366 28.52 -20.02 -21.91
CA HIS A 366 27.60 -21.09 -21.53
C HIS A 366 26.51 -20.70 -20.56
N VAL A 367 25.86 -19.55 -20.79
CA VAL A 367 24.84 -18.96 -19.91
C VAL A 367 23.57 -19.82 -19.94
N LYS A 368 23.14 -20.23 -18.72
CA LYS A 368 21.86 -20.92 -18.50
C LYS A 368 21.04 -20.15 -17.49
N PHE A 369 19.73 -20.04 -17.77
CA PHE A 369 18.83 -19.30 -16.89
C PHE A 369 17.38 -19.79 -16.98
N GLY A 370 16.68 -19.76 -15.85
CA GLY A 370 15.24 -19.92 -15.72
C GLY A 370 14.70 -19.09 -14.57
N TYR A 371 13.52 -18.51 -14.74
CA TYR A 371 12.85 -17.73 -13.68
C TYR A 371 12.37 -18.62 -12.53
N THR A 372 12.16 -19.89 -12.78
CA THR A 372 11.85 -20.91 -11.78
C THR A 372 12.72 -22.14 -12.05
N PRO A 373 13.02 -22.96 -11.02
CA PRO A 373 13.84 -24.17 -11.20
C PRO A 373 13.29 -25.17 -12.24
N GLU A 374 11.95 -25.15 -12.43
CA GLU A 374 11.27 -26.10 -13.30
C GLU A 374 11.26 -25.67 -14.77
N LYS A 375 11.49 -24.37 -15.06
CA LYS A 375 11.38 -23.84 -16.43
C LYS A 375 12.64 -23.10 -16.84
N THR A 376 13.53 -23.78 -17.56
CA THR A 376 14.69 -23.16 -18.22
C THR A 376 14.21 -22.31 -19.40
N VAL A 377 14.65 -21.05 -19.47
CA VAL A 377 14.34 -20.10 -20.55
C VAL A 377 15.53 -19.92 -21.48
N ILE A 378 16.74 -19.87 -20.92
CA ILE A 378 18.01 -19.85 -21.68
C ILE A 378 18.73 -21.14 -21.35
N ARG A 379 19.05 -21.95 -22.38
CA ARG A 379 19.60 -23.29 -22.22
C ARG A 379 21.11 -23.34 -22.32
N ASP A 380 21.67 -22.69 -23.37
CA ASP A 380 23.11 -22.59 -23.57
C ASP A 380 23.42 -21.40 -24.50
N PHE A 381 23.61 -20.23 -23.93
CA PHE A 381 23.84 -19.03 -24.71
C PHE A 381 25.31 -18.63 -24.60
N SER A 382 26.00 -18.67 -25.74
CA SER A 382 27.44 -18.33 -25.84
C SER A 382 27.68 -17.42 -27.04
N CYS A 383 28.25 -16.23 -26.78
CA CYS A 383 28.71 -15.33 -27.85
C CYS A 383 29.76 -14.36 -27.31
N ASP A 384 30.60 -13.86 -28.22
CA ASP A 384 31.59 -12.80 -27.93
C ASP A 384 31.30 -11.58 -28.80
N VAL A 385 31.13 -10.43 -28.14
CA VAL A 385 30.78 -9.15 -28.76
C VAL A 385 31.92 -8.17 -28.54
N LYS A 386 32.44 -7.63 -29.62
CA LYS A 386 33.58 -6.68 -29.59
C LYS A 386 33.13 -5.25 -29.24
N PRO A 387 34.02 -4.42 -28.68
CA PRO A 387 33.72 -3.02 -28.45
C PRO A 387 33.26 -2.29 -29.73
N GLY A 388 32.18 -1.52 -29.59
CA GLY A 388 31.60 -0.75 -30.70
C GLY A 388 30.76 -1.54 -31.70
N GLN A 389 30.57 -2.85 -31.49
CA GLN A 389 29.83 -3.73 -32.40
C GLN A 389 28.30 -3.56 -32.20
N LYS A 390 27.59 -3.52 -33.32
CA LYS A 390 26.13 -3.50 -33.35
C LYS A 390 25.59 -4.93 -33.48
N VAL A 391 24.95 -5.42 -32.43
CA VAL A 391 24.39 -6.78 -32.33
C VAL A 391 22.88 -6.74 -32.44
N ALA A 392 22.30 -7.40 -33.43
CA ALA A 392 20.87 -7.60 -33.57
C ALA A 392 20.46 -8.96 -32.97
N ILE A 393 19.49 -8.95 -32.05
CA ILE A 393 18.91 -10.18 -31.49
C ILE A 393 17.56 -10.40 -32.13
N VAL A 394 17.43 -11.49 -32.93
CA VAL A 394 16.23 -11.83 -33.67
C VAL A 394 15.68 -13.18 -33.24
N GLY A 395 14.39 -13.41 -33.42
CA GLY A 395 13.74 -14.69 -33.13
C GLY A 395 12.25 -14.50 -32.77
N PRO A 396 11.48 -15.59 -32.72
CA PRO A 396 10.06 -15.53 -32.40
C PRO A 396 9.77 -15.01 -30.99
N THR A 397 8.51 -14.66 -30.74
CA THR A 397 8.06 -14.31 -29.37
C THR A 397 8.29 -15.49 -28.44
N GLY A 398 8.87 -15.23 -27.27
CA GLY A 398 9.21 -16.28 -26.30
C GLY A 398 10.58 -16.93 -26.48
N ALA A 399 11.36 -16.57 -27.52
CA ALA A 399 12.71 -17.11 -27.74
C ALA A 399 13.74 -16.76 -26.65
N GLY A 400 13.45 -15.84 -25.75
CA GLY A 400 14.35 -15.44 -24.65
C GLY A 400 15.05 -14.09 -24.84
N LYS A 401 14.74 -13.32 -25.90
CA LYS A 401 15.40 -12.05 -26.24
C LYS A 401 15.42 -11.05 -25.06
N THR A 402 14.27 -10.74 -24.51
CA THR A 402 14.14 -9.83 -23.34
C THR A 402 14.82 -10.39 -22.09
N THR A 403 14.85 -11.73 -21.93
CA THR A 403 15.55 -12.37 -20.82
C THR A 403 17.05 -12.13 -20.90
N MET A 404 17.65 -12.17 -22.09
CA MET A 404 19.07 -11.86 -22.28
C MET A 404 19.42 -10.44 -21.84
N VAL A 405 18.59 -9.46 -22.19
CA VAL A 405 18.74 -8.07 -21.75
C VAL A 405 18.69 -7.98 -20.21
N LYS A 406 17.74 -8.66 -19.59
CA LYS A 406 17.62 -8.67 -18.10
C LYS A 406 18.82 -9.29 -17.42
N LEU A 407 19.44 -10.30 -18.02
CA LEU A 407 20.66 -10.94 -17.53
C LEU A 407 21.88 -10.03 -17.70
N LEU A 408 22.00 -9.37 -18.84
CA LEU A 408 23.09 -8.43 -19.12
C LEU A 408 23.09 -7.26 -18.13
N MET A 409 21.92 -6.69 -17.82
CA MET A 409 21.74 -5.64 -16.81
C MET A 409 21.84 -6.16 -15.37
N ARG A 410 22.06 -7.45 -15.21
CA ARG A 410 22.06 -8.12 -13.91
C ARG A 410 20.80 -7.83 -13.07
N PHE A 411 19.61 -7.75 -13.72
CA PHE A 411 18.34 -7.78 -13.01
C PHE A 411 18.05 -9.16 -12.42
N TYR A 412 18.68 -10.17 -13.01
CA TYR A 412 18.72 -11.56 -12.55
C TYR A 412 20.16 -12.07 -12.66
N ASP A 413 20.56 -12.92 -11.73
CA ASP A 413 21.81 -13.64 -11.83
C ASP A 413 21.63 -14.94 -12.63
N VAL A 414 22.64 -15.31 -13.45
CA VAL A 414 22.62 -16.55 -14.21
C VAL A 414 22.66 -17.77 -13.31
N ASN A 415 21.94 -18.85 -13.67
CA ASN A 415 21.97 -20.11 -12.94
C ASN A 415 23.28 -20.88 -13.11
N SER A 416 23.87 -20.84 -14.33
CA SER A 416 25.20 -21.35 -14.62
C SER A 416 25.81 -20.62 -15.80
N GLY A 417 27.11 -20.78 -16.03
CA GLY A 417 27.88 -19.99 -16.98
C GLY A 417 28.26 -18.63 -16.43
N ALA A 418 28.75 -17.73 -17.27
CA ALA A 418 29.18 -16.40 -16.91
C ALA A 418 28.86 -15.37 -17.99
N ILE A 419 28.60 -14.13 -17.56
CA ILE A 419 28.59 -12.94 -18.41
C ILE A 419 29.76 -12.09 -17.96
N THR A 420 30.62 -11.69 -18.89
CA THR A 420 31.78 -10.85 -18.59
C THR A 420 31.74 -9.55 -19.39
N LEU A 421 32.19 -8.47 -18.75
CA LEU A 421 32.44 -7.18 -19.37
C LEU A 421 33.94 -6.91 -19.31
N ASP A 422 34.57 -6.72 -20.47
CA ASP A 422 36.03 -6.48 -20.60
C ASP A 422 36.86 -7.49 -19.78
N GLY A 423 36.43 -8.77 -19.80
CA GLY A 423 37.05 -9.88 -19.06
C GLY A 423 36.69 -10.01 -17.58
N HIS A 424 35.93 -9.08 -17.02
CA HIS A 424 35.46 -9.13 -15.64
C HIS A 424 34.03 -9.70 -15.55
N ASN A 425 33.78 -10.62 -14.62
CA ASN A 425 32.44 -11.14 -14.43
C ASN A 425 31.48 -10.04 -13.97
N VAL A 426 30.27 -9.96 -14.51
CA VAL A 426 29.25 -8.98 -14.08
C VAL A 426 28.93 -9.07 -12.58
N LYS A 427 29.21 -10.23 -11.95
CA LYS A 427 29.05 -10.42 -10.51
C LYS A 427 30.13 -9.71 -9.67
N ASP A 428 31.27 -9.38 -10.28
CA ASP A 428 32.37 -8.69 -9.61
C ASP A 428 32.16 -7.16 -9.53
N PHE A 429 31.16 -6.65 -10.25
CA PHE A 429 30.74 -5.25 -10.14
C PHE A 429 29.70 -5.05 -9.03
N ASP A 430 29.68 -3.89 -8.42
CA ASP A 430 28.49 -3.39 -7.73
C ASP A 430 27.37 -3.20 -8.76
N ARG A 431 26.12 -3.60 -8.44
CA ARG A 431 25.00 -3.55 -9.40
C ARG A 431 24.69 -2.13 -9.88
N SER A 432 24.81 -1.11 -9.00
CA SER A 432 24.62 0.28 -9.39
C SER A 432 25.69 0.73 -10.36
N ALA A 433 26.96 0.46 -10.03
CA ALA A 433 28.11 0.79 -10.86
C ALA A 433 28.08 0.04 -12.21
N LEU A 434 27.66 -1.23 -12.21
CA LEU A 434 27.46 -1.99 -13.45
C LEU A 434 26.43 -1.30 -14.35
N ARG A 435 25.27 -0.91 -13.79
CA ARG A 435 24.15 -0.30 -14.54
C ARG A 435 24.50 1.10 -15.05
N GLU A 436 25.41 1.83 -14.40
CA GLU A 436 25.94 3.10 -14.89
C GLU A 436 26.70 2.95 -16.24
N GLY A 437 27.23 1.77 -16.55
CA GLY A 437 27.85 1.47 -17.85
C GLY A 437 26.88 1.27 -18.99
N PHE A 438 25.58 1.10 -18.71
CA PHE A 438 24.56 0.78 -19.71
C PHE A 438 23.59 1.92 -19.97
N GLY A 439 23.34 2.23 -21.24
CA GLY A 439 22.21 3.05 -21.69
C GLY A 439 21.07 2.15 -22.18
N MET A 440 19.83 2.48 -21.82
CA MET A 440 18.68 1.65 -22.16
C MET A 440 17.56 2.49 -22.78
N VAL A 441 17.06 2.03 -23.93
CA VAL A 441 15.83 2.54 -24.57
C VAL A 441 14.84 1.38 -24.67
N LEU A 442 13.79 1.43 -23.84
CA LEU A 442 12.76 0.40 -23.77
C LEU A 442 11.66 0.61 -24.79
N GLN A 443 10.95 -0.47 -25.12
CA GLN A 443 9.72 -0.46 -25.91
C GLN A 443 8.65 0.44 -25.26
N ASP A 444 8.41 0.24 -23.94
CA ASP A 444 7.51 1.07 -23.15
C ASP A 444 8.26 2.31 -22.67
N THR A 445 8.03 3.41 -23.37
CA THR A 445 8.66 4.70 -23.04
C THR A 445 8.07 5.31 -21.79
N TRP A 446 8.86 5.42 -20.72
CA TRP A 446 8.43 6.06 -19.47
C TRP A 446 9.02 7.47 -19.34
N LEU A 447 8.14 8.45 -19.11
CA LEU A 447 8.52 9.82 -18.80
C LEU A 447 7.91 10.20 -17.45
N PHE A 448 8.69 10.92 -16.64
CA PHE A 448 8.24 11.40 -15.34
C PHE A 448 7.42 12.67 -15.48
N GLN A 449 6.52 12.91 -14.53
CA GLN A 449 5.86 14.21 -14.40
C GLN A 449 6.93 15.27 -14.11
N GLY A 450 6.90 16.37 -14.88
CA GLY A 450 7.91 17.44 -14.84
C GLY A 450 8.16 18.00 -16.23
N THR A 451 9.15 18.86 -16.36
CA THR A 451 9.47 19.50 -17.64
C THR A 451 10.13 18.52 -18.62
N ILE A 452 10.03 18.81 -19.92
CA ILE A 452 10.76 18.07 -20.96
C ILE A 452 12.29 18.17 -20.70
N MET A 453 12.78 19.33 -20.26
CA MET A 453 14.18 19.55 -19.90
C MET A 453 14.64 18.57 -18.81
N GLU A 454 13.88 18.45 -17.72
CA GLU A 454 14.18 17.54 -16.60
C GLU A 454 14.13 16.08 -17.03
N ASN A 455 13.18 15.72 -17.88
CA ASN A 455 13.05 14.35 -18.39
C ASN A 455 14.25 13.92 -19.24
N ILE A 456 14.84 14.82 -20.04
CA ILE A 456 16.07 14.53 -20.80
C ILE A 456 17.27 14.52 -19.84
N ARG A 457 17.35 15.52 -18.92
CA ARG A 457 18.42 15.64 -17.92
C ARG A 457 18.50 14.44 -16.97
N TYR A 458 17.43 13.65 -16.86
CA TYR A 458 17.41 12.42 -16.07
C TYR A 458 18.53 11.42 -16.48
N GLY A 459 19.02 11.48 -17.72
CA GLY A 459 20.16 10.68 -18.19
C GLY A 459 21.49 11.07 -17.53
N ARG A 460 21.66 12.36 -17.19
CA ARG A 460 22.81 12.90 -16.46
C ARG A 460 22.38 14.16 -15.72
N LEU A 461 22.21 14.05 -14.39
CA LEU A 461 21.58 15.09 -13.58
C LEU A 461 22.37 16.40 -13.46
N ASP A 462 23.68 16.36 -13.64
CA ASP A 462 24.59 17.50 -13.62
C ASP A 462 24.79 18.18 -14.98
N ALA A 463 24.09 17.70 -16.03
CA ALA A 463 24.17 18.26 -17.37
C ALA A 463 23.60 19.69 -17.44
N THR A 464 24.29 20.55 -18.20
CA THR A 464 23.84 21.93 -18.45
C THR A 464 22.67 21.95 -19.43
N ASP A 465 21.93 23.08 -19.50
CA ASP A 465 20.82 23.24 -20.44
C ASP A 465 21.29 23.11 -21.91
N GLU A 466 22.51 23.58 -22.21
CA GLU A 466 23.11 23.49 -23.54
C GLU A 466 23.39 22.03 -23.92
N GLU A 467 23.89 21.21 -23.01
CA GLU A 467 24.14 19.79 -23.23
C GLU A 467 22.82 19.04 -23.45
N VAL A 468 21.78 19.35 -22.67
CA VAL A 468 20.44 18.79 -22.87
C VAL A 468 19.87 19.15 -24.24
N ILE A 469 20.01 20.41 -24.67
CA ILE A 469 19.58 20.86 -26.00
C ILE A 469 20.39 20.18 -27.11
N ALA A 470 21.69 19.98 -26.91
CA ALA A 470 22.54 19.28 -27.87
C ALA A 470 22.12 17.81 -28.03
N ALA A 471 21.86 17.11 -26.91
CA ALA A 471 21.33 15.75 -26.92
C ALA A 471 19.95 15.67 -27.62
N ALA A 472 19.05 16.62 -27.37
CA ALA A 472 17.76 16.69 -28.03
C ALA A 472 17.87 16.90 -29.54
N LYS A 473 18.86 17.72 -30.00
CA LYS A 473 19.16 17.89 -31.43
C LYS A 473 19.66 16.60 -32.05
N ALA A 474 20.59 15.90 -31.39
CA ALA A 474 21.14 14.62 -31.86
C ALA A 474 20.05 13.53 -31.93
N ALA A 475 19.06 13.58 -31.04
CA ALA A 475 17.87 12.73 -31.05
C ALA A 475 16.76 13.20 -32.00
N CYS A 476 16.98 14.21 -32.86
CA CYS A 476 15.97 14.78 -33.73
C CYS A 476 14.71 15.31 -32.99
N ALA A 477 14.83 15.61 -31.69
CA ALA A 477 13.73 16.05 -30.82
C ALA A 477 13.57 17.58 -30.74
N ASP A 478 14.66 18.37 -30.88
CA ASP A 478 14.67 19.82 -30.66
C ASP A 478 13.60 20.56 -31.45
N HIS A 479 13.37 20.19 -32.73
CA HIS A 479 12.40 20.84 -33.58
C HIS A 479 10.98 20.74 -33.02
N PHE A 480 10.51 19.55 -32.66
CA PHE A 480 9.16 19.39 -32.13
C PHE A 480 9.03 20.02 -30.75
N ILE A 481 10.06 19.92 -29.89
CA ILE A 481 10.06 20.52 -28.55
C ILE A 481 9.79 22.01 -28.65
N ARG A 482 10.49 22.72 -29.56
CA ARG A 482 10.32 24.16 -29.77
C ARG A 482 8.94 24.56 -30.35
N THR A 483 8.20 23.61 -30.94
CA THR A 483 6.84 23.86 -31.43
C THR A 483 5.78 23.69 -30.34
N LEU A 484 6.13 23.09 -29.22
CA LEU A 484 5.21 22.90 -28.11
C LEU A 484 5.07 24.20 -27.28
N PRO A 485 3.90 24.45 -26.67
CA PRO A 485 3.71 25.55 -25.74
C PRO A 485 4.70 25.44 -24.56
N GLY A 486 5.57 26.45 -24.38
CA GLY A 486 6.61 26.44 -23.34
C GLY A 486 7.92 25.72 -23.73
N GLY A 487 7.99 25.06 -24.89
CA GLY A 487 9.20 24.40 -25.39
C GLY A 487 9.78 23.38 -24.40
N TYR A 488 11.05 23.53 -24.03
CA TYR A 488 11.72 22.65 -23.06
C TYR A 488 11.15 22.75 -21.64
N GLN A 489 10.47 23.84 -21.30
CA GLN A 489 9.83 24.05 -19.99
C GLN A 489 8.39 23.56 -19.96
N MET A 490 7.89 22.96 -21.03
CA MET A 490 6.57 22.33 -21.04
C MET A 490 6.54 21.21 -20.04
N GLU A 491 5.54 21.22 -19.14
CA GLU A 491 5.29 20.17 -18.18
C GLU A 491 4.57 18.98 -18.84
N LEU A 492 5.08 17.80 -18.62
CA LEU A 492 4.44 16.54 -18.97
C LEU A 492 3.47 16.15 -17.86
N ASN A 493 2.26 15.72 -18.23
CA ASN A 493 1.30 15.19 -17.27
C ASN A 493 1.71 13.78 -16.79
N GLU A 494 0.97 13.23 -15.83
CA GLU A 494 1.27 11.97 -15.16
C GLU A 494 1.53 10.80 -16.15
N ASP A 495 0.74 10.71 -17.24
CA ASP A 495 0.89 9.68 -18.27
C ASP A 495 1.65 10.17 -19.50
N ALA A 496 2.18 11.38 -19.47
CA ALA A 496 2.74 12.08 -20.63
C ALA A 496 1.83 12.00 -21.88
N SER A 497 0.49 12.01 -21.66
CA SER A 497 -0.51 11.90 -22.74
C SER A 497 -0.61 13.16 -23.61
N ASN A 498 0.03 14.25 -23.17
CA ASN A 498 0.14 15.50 -23.91
C ASN A 498 1.25 15.50 -24.98
N VAL A 499 1.97 14.39 -25.16
CA VAL A 499 2.91 14.14 -26.25
C VAL A 499 2.62 12.80 -26.93
N SER A 500 2.89 12.70 -28.26
CA SER A 500 2.65 11.45 -29.00
C SER A 500 3.66 10.36 -28.62
N GLN A 501 3.33 9.08 -28.92
CA GLN A 501 4.20 7.95 -28.63
C GLN A 501 5.57 8.10 -29.31
N GLY A 502 5.63 8.54 -30.57
CA GLY A 502 6.90 8.80 -31.26
C GLY A 502 7.72 9.94 -30.61
N GLN A 503 7.04 10.99 -30.12
CA GLN A 503 7.70 12.07 -29.39
C GLN A 503 8.26 11.56 -28.04
N LYS A 504 7.53 10.72 -27.29
CA LYS A 504 8.05 10.06 -26.08
C LYS A 504 9.32 9.28 -26.37
N GLN A 505 9.33 8.53 -27.47
CA GLN A 505 10.49 7.74 -27.87
C GLN A 505 11.71 8.61 -28.20
N LEU A 506 11.53 9.72 -28.93
CA LEU A 506 12.61 10.68 -29.20
C LEU A 506 13.16 11.30 -27.91
N LEU A 507 12.32 11.60 -26.91
CA LEU A 507 12.75 12.10 -25.61
C LEU A 507 13.57 11.05 -24.82
N THR A 508 13.16 9.78 -24.86
CA THR A 508 13.93 8.71 -24.21
C THR A 508 15.26 8.43 -24.91
N ILE A 509 15.33 8.57 -26.25
CA ILE A 509 16.58 8.51 -26.99
C ILE A 509 17.48 9.69 -26.63
N ALA A 510 16.95 10.92 -26.51
CA ALA A 510 17.70 12.09 -26.05
C ALA A 510 18.29 11.89 -24.65
N ARG A 511 17.54 11.27 -23.73
CA ARG A 511 18.01 10.86 -22.40
C ARG A 511 19.20 9.91 -22.49
N ALA A 512 19.14 8.90 -23.36
CA ALA A 512 20.20 7.93 -23.54
C ALA A 512 21.45 8.56 -24.22
N ILE A 513 21.27 9.48 -25.16
CA ILE A 513 22.37 10.23 -25.78
C ILE A 513 23.11 11.09 -24.73
N LEU A 514 22.35 11.77 -23.85
CA LEU A 514 22.90 12.60 -22.78
C LEU A 514 23.69 11.80 -21.74
N ALA A 515 23.24 10.57 -21.45
CA ALA A 515 23.90 9.68 -20.50
C ALA A 515 25.28 9.21 -20.99
N ASP A 516 25.51 9.15 -22.30
CA ASP A 516 26.78 8.82 -22.98
C ASP A 516 27.42 7.47 -22.55
N ASN A 517 26.57 6.45 -22.33
CA ASN A 517 27.02 5.12 -21.93
C ASN A 517 27.73 4.35 -23.07
N LYS A 518 28.67 3.47 -22.73
CA LYS A 518 29.46 2.68 -23.69
C LYS A 518 28.71 1.50 -24.26
N ILE A 519 27.80 0.94 -23.50
CA ILE A 519 26.98 -0.21 -23.91
C ILE A 519 25.53 0.23 -23.96
N LEU A 520 24.85 -0.09 -25.05
CA LEU A 520 23.45 0.26 -25.27
C LEU A 520 22.59 -0.98 -25.38
N ILE A 521 21.39 -0.89 -24.82
CA ILE A 521 20.34 -1.88 -24.93
C ILE A 521 19.10 -1.19 -25.52
N LEU A 522 18.67 -1.64 -26.69
CA LEU A 522 17.62 -1.01 -27.45
C LEU A 522 16.53 -2.03 -27.74
N ASP A 523 15.30 -1.76 -27.29
CA ASP A 523 14.12 -2.58 -27.59
C ASP A 523 13.25 -1.85 -28.61
N GLU A 524 13.24 -2.35 -29.86
CA GLU A 524 12.70 -1.67 -31.04
C GLU A 524 11.28 -2.13 -31.37
N ALA A 525 10.29 -1.71 -30.59
CA ALA A 525 8.89 -1.93 -30.96
C ALA A 525 8.16 -0.60 -31.21
N THR A 526 7.94 -0.27 -32.46
CA THR A 526 7.20 0.95 -32.88
C THR A 526 6.03 0.57 -33.76
N SER A 527 5.00 -0.04 -33.22
CA SER A 527 3.80 -0.47 -33.99
C SER A 527 2.76 0.61 -34.24
N SER A 528 2.99 1.89 -33.82
CA SER A 528 1.93 2.91 -33.83
C SER A 528 2.42 4.33 -34.14
N VAL A 529 3.48 4.46 -34.97
CA VAL A 529 4.09 5.77 -35.28
C VAL A 529 3.99 6.04 -36.79
N ASP A 530 3.73 7.30 -37.18
CA ASP A 530 3.71 7.70 -38.58
C ASP A 530 5.11 7.57 -39.23
N THR A 531 5.14 7.34 -40.56
CA THR A 531 6.38 7.08 -41.33
C THR A 531 7.44 8.18 -41.18
N ARG A 532 7.03 9.45 -41.07
CA ARG A 532 7.98 10.56 -40.93
C ARG A 532 8.64 10.59 -39.56
N THR A 533 7.87 10.33 -38.51
CA THR A 533 8.40 10.23 -37.14
C THR A 533 9.25 8.97 -37.02
N GLU A 534 8.88 7.88 -37.67
CA GLU A 534 9.66 6.66 -37.76
C GLU A 534 11.08 6.88 -38.31
N GLN A 535 11.20 7.61 -39.43
CA GLN A 535 12.50 7.99 -40.00
C GLN A 535 13.35 8.81 -39.05
N ARG A 536 12.73 9.73 -38.28
CA ARG A 536 13.46 10.52 -37.27
C ARG A 536 13.94 9.64 -36.12
N ILE A 537 13.13 8.70 -35.66
CA ILE A 537 13.50 7.73 -34.62
C ILE A 537 14.69 6.90 -35.10
N GLN A 538 14.65 6.40 -36.36
CA GLN A 538 15.76 5.64 -36.93
C GLN A 538 17.05 6.47 -36.95
N THR A 539 16.99 7.70 -37.47
CA THR A 539 18.15 8.61 -37.47
C THR A 539 18.69 8.87 -36.05
N ALA A 540 17.78 9.04 -35.08
CA ALA A 540 18.17 9.26 -33.68
C ALA A 540 18.84 8.01 -33.07
N MET A 541 18.34 6.81 -33.39
CA MET A 541 18.91 5.53 -32.97
C MET A 541 20.31 5.32 -33.58
N ASP A 542 20.47 5.59 -34.89
CA ASP A 542 21.77 5.48 -35.55
C ASP A 542 22.80 6.46 -34.94
N ASN A 543 22.40 7.68 -34.63
CA ASN A 543 23.23 8.63 -33.89
C ASN A 543 23.60 8.13 -32.49
N LEU A 544 22.64 7.53 -31.77
CA LEU A 544 22.87 6.97 -30.44
C LEU A 544 23.86 5.79 -30.47
N MET A 545 23.76 4.88 -31.45
CA MET A 545 24.58 3.67 -31.54
C MET A 545 26.03 3.94 -32.03
N ARG A 546 26.31 5.08 -32.64
CA ARG A 546 27.61 5.35 -33.26
C ARG A 546 28.77 5.28 -32.26
N GLY A 547 29.70 4.33 -32.50
CA GLY A 547 30.89 4.13 -31.68
C GLY A 547 30.63 3.47 -30.32
N ARG A 548 29.48 2.85 -30.13
CA ARG A 548 29.08 2.16 -28.90
C ARG A 548 28.67 0.72 -29.17
N THR A 549 28.98 -0.16 -28.22
CA THR A 549 28.48 -1.55 -28.28
C THR A 549 26.97 -1.55 -28.07
N SER A 550 26.23 -2.07 -29.03
CA SER A 550 24.77 -1.95 -29.01
C SER A 550 24.08 -3.30 -29.18
N PHE A 551 23.23 -3.67 -28.24
CA PHE A 551 22.34 -4.84 -28.32
C PHE A 551 20.94 -4.35 -28.70
N VAL A 552 20.47 -4.76 -29.87
CA VAL A 552 19.17 -4.33 -30.39
C VAL A 552 18.25 -5.54 -30.51
N ILE A 553 17.12 -5.53 -29.77
CA ILE A 553 16.03 -6.47 -30.04
C ILE A 553 15.32 -5.96 -31.28
N ALA A 554 15.71 -6.53 -32.43
CA ALA A 554 15.33 -5.99 -33.71
C ALA A 554 13.96 -6.54 -34.16
N HIS A 555 13.08 -5.62 -34.48
CA HIS A 555 11.76 -5.85 -35.09
C HIS A 555 11.66 -5.21 -36.49
N ARG A 556 12.73 -4.53 -36.95
CA ARG A 556 12.79 -3.83 -38.22
C ARG A 556 13.88 -4.38 -39.10
N LEU A 557 13.54 -4.47 -40.39
CA LEU A 557 14.44 -4.98 -41.41
C LEU A 557 15.74 -4.17 -41.54
N SER A 558 15.64 -2.82 -41.52
CA SER A 558 16.81 -1.94 -41.61
C SER A 558 17.81 -2.18 -40.49
N THR A 559 17.33 -2.29 -39.26
CA THR A 559 18.19 -2.52 -38.09
C THR A 559 18.89 -3.88 -38.14
N ILE A 560 18.23 -4.89 -38.69
CA ILE A 560 18.80 -6.24 -38.87
C ILE A 560 19.87 -6.23 -39.93
N LYS A 561 19.62 -5.61 -41.10
CA LYS A 561 20.55 -5.55 -42.21
C LYS A 561 21.86 -4.84 -41.89
N ASP A 562 21.76 -3.76 -41.10
CA ASP A 562 22.91 -2.92 -40.75
C ASP A 562 23.65 -3.38 -39.47
N ALA A 563 23.36 -4.59 -38.98
CA ALA A 563 24.01 -5.15 -37.81
C ALA A 563 25.33 -5.84 -38.18
N ASP A 564 26.37 -5.61 -37.36
CA ASP A 564 27.67 -6.30 -37.53
C ASP A 564 27.60 -7.78 -37.15
N LEU A 565 26.67 -8.13 -36.24
CA LEU A 565 26.41 -9.48 -35.79
C LEU A 565 24.93 -9.69 -35.56
N ILE A 566 24.35 -10.71 -36.12
CA ILE A 566 22.98 -11.14 -35.86
C ILE A 566 23.04 -12.42 -35.04
N LEU A 567 22.33 -12.40 -33.88
CA LEU A 567 22.12 -13.58 -33.04
C LEU A 567 20.69 -14.07 -33.23
N VAL A 568 20.52 -15.22 -33.81
CA VAL A 568 19.23 -15.84 -34.11
C VAL A 568 18.85 -16.78 -32.97
N MET A 569 17.84 -16.40 -32.21
CA MET A 569 17.40 -17.14 -31.02
C MET A 569 16.16 -17.98 -31.30
N ARG A 570 16.20 -19.24 -30.87
CA ARG A 570 15.06 -20.14 -30.83
C ARG A 570 15.08 -20.99 -29.56
N ASP A 571 13.96 -21.07 -28.87
CA ASP A 571 13.76 -21.90 -27.66
C ASP A 571 14.84 -21.72 -26.57
N GLY A 572 15.42 -20.52 -26.48
CA GLY A 572 16.43 -20.17 -25.47
C GLY A 572 17.88 -20.40 -25.85
N ASP A 573 18.13 -20.81 -27.10
CA ASP A 573 19.47 -21.05 -27.65
C ASP A 573 19.76 -20.12 -28.83
N ILE A 574 21.05 -19.87 -29.12
CA ILE A 574 21.49 -19.29 -30.39
C ILE A 574 21.56 -20.44 -31.41
N VAL A 575 20.67 -20.40 -32.41
CA VAL A 575 20.65 -21.41 -33.46
C VAL A 575 21.53 -21.03 -34.64
N GLU A 576 21.70 -19.74 -34.92
CA GLU A 576 22.53 -19.18 -35.97
C GLU A 576 23.13 -17.86 -35.52
N GLN A 577 24.34 -17.54 -36.02
CA GLN A 577 24.98 -16.25 -35.82
C GLN A 577 25.84 -15.86 -37.01
N GLY A 578 25.84 -14.60 -37.40
CA GLY A 578 26.61 -14.10 -38.55
C GLY A 578 26.11 -12.76 -39.03
N THR A 579 26.55 -12.36 -40.23
CA THR A 579 26.03 -11.15 -40.89
C THR A 579 24.71 -11.46 -41.64
N HIS A 580 24.01 -10.45 -42.07
CA HIS A 580 22.77 -10.58 -42.84
C HIS A 580 22.96 -11.44 -44.10
N ASP A 581 24.02 -11.13 -44.88
CA ASP A 581 24.27 -11.79 -46.14
C ASP A 581 24.69 -13.26 -45.96
N ASP A 582 25.51 -13.54 -44.93
CA ASP A 582 25.96 -14.91 -44.62
C ASP A 582 24.78 -15.79 -44.20
N LEU A 583 23.90 -15.27 -43.34
CA LEU A 583 22.74 -16.00 -42.82
C LEU A 583 21.65 -16.22 -43.88
N LEU A 584 21.47 -15.28 -44.80
CA LEU A 584 20.58 -15.46 -45.95
C LEU A 584 21.12 -16.52 -46.91
N ALA A 585 22.44 -16.44 -47.22
CA ALA A 585 23.07 -17.42 -48.10
C ALA A 585 23.06 -18.85 -47.54
N ALA A 586 23.10 -18.98 -46.20
CA ALA A 586 22.98 -20.28 -45.52
C ALA A 586 21.61 -20.93 -45.67
N GLY A 587 20.55 -20.17 -45.99
CA GLY A 587 19.20 -20.70 -46.20
C GLY A 587 18.59 -21.39 -44.98
N GLY A 588 19.00 -20.98 -43.78
CA GLY A 588 18.60 -21.59 -42.52
C GLY A 588 17.37 -20.91 -41.86
N PHE A 589 17.24 -21.07 -40.55
CA PHE A 589 16.11 -20.53 -39.79
C PHE A 589 15.97 -19.00 -39.90
N TYR A 590 17.11 -18.28 -40.00
CA TYR A 590 17.10 -16.85 -40.28
C TYR A 590 16.45 -16.48 -41.60
N ALA A 591 16.81 -17.22 -42.68
CA ALA A 591 16.26 -16.99 -44.00
C ALA A 591 14.74 -17.25 -44.02
N ASP A 592 14.28 -18.32 -43.34
CA ASP A 592 12.86 -18.63 -43.21
C ASP A 592 12.12 -17.51 -42.44
N LEU A 593 12.71 -17.03 -41.33
CA LEU A 593 12.16 -15.94 -40.53
C LEU A 593 12.08 -14.63 -41.32
N TYR A 594 13.15 -14.32 -42.04
CA TYR A 594 13.25 -13.16 -42.91
C TYR A 594 12.17 -13.17 -44.00
N ASN A 595 12.07 -14.26 -44.76
CA ASN A 595 11.12 -14.41 -45.87
C ASN A 595 9.68 -14.35 -45.34
N SER A 596 9.37 -14.98 -44.20
CA SER A 596 8.03 -14.98 -43.63
C SER A 596 7.57 -13.62 -43.07
N GLN A 597 8.51 -12.76 -42.68
CA GLN A 597 8.17 -11.47 -42.06
C GLN A 597 8.29 -10.26 -42.99
N PHE A 598 9.11 -10.36 -44.05
CA PHE A 598 9.55 -9.21 -44.84
C PHE A 598 9.39 -9.34 -46.35
N GLU A 599 9.17 -10.53 -46.93
CA GLU A 599 8.96 -10.67 -48.37
C GLU A 599 7.59 -10.15 -48.83
N ASP A 600 6.55 -10.18 -47.99
CA ASP A 600 5.21 -9.67 -48.35
C ASP A 600 5.14 -8.15 -48.52
N VAL A 601 6.20 -7.39 -48.21
CA VAL A 601 6.26 -5.93 -48.29
C VAL A 601 6.86 -5.42 -49.62
N SER A 602 7.39 -6.32 -50.46
CA SER A 602 8.06 -5.97 -51.73
C SER A 602 7.31 -6.36 -53.00
N ALA A 603 6.01 -6.77 -52.88
CA ALA A 603 5.16 -7.07 -54.05
C ALA A 603 4.18 -5.93 -54.36
#